data_64a1c00804f27ae756f4d620ccefc971
#
_entry.id   64a1c00804f27ae756f4d620ccefc971
#
_cell.length_a   1.000
_cell.length_b   1.000
_cell.length_c   1.000
_cell.angle_alpha   90.00
_cell.angle_beta   90.00
_cell.angle_gamma   90.00
#
_symmetry.space_group_name_H-M   'P 1'
#
loop_
_entity.id
_entity.type
_entity.pdbx_description
1 polymer ?
#
loop_
_entity_poly.entity_id
_entity_poly.type
_entity_poly.pdbx_seq_one_letter_code
_entity_poly.pdbx_strand_id
1 'polypeptide(L)'
;AAILSDRDFLRDAPHSDLTERLNFLLPGKNPDSAFRIDRAALQRVKAAFRQLTDKTFSSEDLQYCGILPAKAYPDRIARARSPHSGEYVLSNGVTAKLRPDDDMRKHEFLCAPVVEGAGAVPTIYLSAELSLPELERHFPELIQEKTVAIWNNETNALNVFREKRL
;
A
#
# COMPACT_ATOMS: atom_id res chain seq x y z
N ALA A 1 9.88 -4.57 7.85
CA ALA A 1 10.81 -5.73 7.79
C ALA A 1 10.22 -6.95 8.50
N ALA A 2 10.02 -6.94 9.85
CA ALA A 2 9.59 -8.13 10.59
C ALA A 2 8.30 -8.80 10.05
N ILE A 3 7.29 -8.03 9.67
CA ILE A 3 6.05 -8.57 9.08
C ILE A 3 6.30 -9.20 7.71
N LEU A 4 7.22 -8.63 6.93
CA LEU A 4 7.54 -9.12 5.58
C LEU A 4 8.48 -10.34 5.58
N SER A 5 9.06 -10.71 6.73
CA SER A 5 9.99 -11.84 6.85
C SER A 5 9.33 -13.17 7.19
N ASP A 6 8.05 -13.19 7.49
CA ASP A 6 7.29 -14.41 7.85
C ASP A 6 5.94 -14.42 7.11
N ARG A 7 5.23 -15.53 7.20
CA ARG A 7 3.85 -15.63 6.70
C ARG A 7 2.95 -14.67 7.47
N ASP A 8 1.94 -14.14 6.79
CA ASP A 8 0.91 -13.33 7.44
C ASP A 8 0.26 -14.12 8.59
N PHE A 9 0.29 -13.52 9.77
CA PHE A 9 -0.30 -14.12 10.98
C PHE A 9 -1.82 -13.92 11.06
N LEU A 10 -2.40 -13.03 10.24
CA LEU A 10 -3.84 -12.92 10.08
C LEU A 10 -4.31 -13.91 9.03
N ARG A 11 -5.00 -14.96 9.48
CA ARG A 11 -5.58 -15.96 8.61
C ARG A 11 -6.95 -15.48 8.11
N ASP A 12 -7.20 -15.69 6.83
CA ASP A 12 -8.48 -15.37 6.19
C ASP A 12 -8.88 -13.89 6.30
N ALA A 13 -7.91 -12.99 6.57
CA ALA A 13 -8.16 -11.56 6.57
C ALA A 13 -8.53 -11.11 5.14
N PRO A 14 -9.69 -10.48 4.93
CA PRO A 14 -10.08 -9.97 3.62
C PRO A 14 -9.22 -8.80 3.18
N HIS A 15 -8.66 -8.05 4.14
CA HIS A 15 -7.93 -6.82 3.90
C HIS A 15 -6.43 -7.04 3.81
N SER A 16 -5.81 -6.34 2.87
CA SER A 16 -4.36 -6.31 2.69
C SER A 16 -3.66 -5.24 3.56
N ASP A 17 -4.39 -4.49 4.41
CA ASP A 17 -3.88 -3.35 5.16
C ASP A 17 -2.73 -3.74 6.12
N LEU A 18 -1.55 -3.18 5.84
CA LEU A 18 -0.35 -3.34 6.68
C LEU A 18 -0.52 -2.66 8.04
N THR A 19 -1.27 -1.56 8.12
CA THR A 19 -1.52 -0.82 9.37
C THR A 19 -2.23 -1.71 10.38
N GLU A 20 -3.18 -2.53 9.92
CA GLU A 20 -3.86 -3.49 10.77
C GLU A 20 -2.88 -4.49 11.39
N ARG A 21 -1.95 -5.03 10.60
CA ARG A 21 -0.91 -5.95 11.09
C ARG A 21 0.03 -5.28 12.08
N LEU A 22 0.41 -4.02 11.83
CA LEU A 22 1.27 -3.25 12.72
C LEU A 22 0.61 -2.98 14.08
N ASN A 23 -0.70 -2.80 14.13
CA ASN A 23 -1.44 -2.64 15.39
C ASN A 23 -1.23 -3.81 16.37
N PHE A 24 -0.99 -5.04 15.88
CA PHE A 24 -0.66 -6.20 16.73
C PHE A 24 0.73 -6.15 17.35
N LEU A 25 1.60 -5.27 16.87
CA LEU A 25 2.94 -5.05 17.41
C LEU A 25 2.98 -3.95 18.45
N LEU A 26 1.91 -3.14 18.57
CA LEU A 26 1.82 -2.06 19.55
C LEU A 26 1.77 -2.63 20.98
N PRO A 27 2.53 -2.03 21.94
CA PRO A 27 2.48 -2.41 23.34
C PRO A 27 1.08 -2.23 23.92
N GLY A 28 0.63 -3.21 24.71
CA GLY A 28 -0.66 -3.13 25.41
C GLY A 28 -1.91 -3.24 24.55
N LYS A 29 -1.79 -3.25 23.23
CA LYS A 29 -2.91 -3.54 22.33
C LYS A 29 -2.98 -5.03 22.04
N ASN A 30 -4.13 -5.60 22.40
CA ASN A 30 -4.55 -6.91 21.90
C ASN A 30 -5.78 -6.60 21.03
N PRO A 31 -5.59 -6.30 19.74
CA PRO A 31 -6.73 -5.95 18.90
C PRO A 31 -7.71 -7.11 18.91
N ASP A 32 -8.95 -6.84 19.28
CA ASP A 32 -10.07 -7.75 19.08
C ASP A 32 -10.20 -7.95 17.58
N SER A 33 -9.56 -9.00 17.13
CA SER A 33 -9.57 -9.31 15.71
C SER A 33 -10.75 -10.24 15.44
N ALA A 34 -11.61 -9.82 14.54
CA ALA A 34 -12.62 -10.69 13.94
C ALA A 34 -11.97 -11.83 13.13
N PHE A 35 -10.65 -11.79 12.95
CA PHE A 35 -9.90 -12.73 12.13
C PHE A 35 -9.19 -13.79 12.97
N ARG A 36 -8.98 -14.95 12.35
CA ARG A 36 -8.16 -16.00 12.97
C ARG A 36 -6.70 -15.58 13.00
N ILE A 37 -6.12 -15.58 14.20
CA ILE A 37 -4.71 -15.23 14.40
C ILE A 37 -3.89 -16.52 14.49
N ASP A 38 -2.88 -16.64 13.65
CA ASP A 38 -1.80 -17.61 13.84
C ASP A 38 -0.85 -17.07 14.93
N ARG A 39 -1.07 -17.53 16.16
CA ARG A 39 -0.31 -17.07 17.33
C ARG A 39 1.18 -17.39 17.21
N ALA A 40 1.53 -18.51 16.59
CA ALA A 40 2.93 -18.91 16.41
C ALA A 40 3.64 -17.95 15.41
N ALA A 41 2.99 -17.63 14.27
CA ALA A 41 3.51 -16.66 13.33
C ALA A 41 3.63 -15.27 13.97
N LEU A 42 2.62 -14.81 14.70
CA LEU A 42 2.66 -13.53 15.43
C LEU A 42 3.83 -13.47 16.43
N GLN A 43 4.10 -14.55 17.16
CA GLN A 43 5.23 -14.58 18.10
C GLN A 43 6.58 -14.51 17.37
N ARG A 44 6.72 -15.19 16.22
CA ARG A 44 7.94 -15.07 15.41
C ARG A 44 8.14 -13.65 14.90
N VAL A 45 7.08 -13.01 14.38
CA VAL A 45 7.12 -11.60 13.94
C VAL A 45 7.52 -10.67 15.09
N LYS A 46 6.92 -10.86 16.30
CA LYS A 46 7.29 -10.08 17.50
C LYS A 46 8.75 -10.31 17.91
N ALA A 47 9.25 -11.53 17.83
CA ALA A 47 10.64 -11.84 18.11
C ALA A 47 11.57 -11.18 17.10
N ALA A 48 11.29 -11.29 15.80
CA ALA A 48 12.05 -10.63 14.74
C ALA A 48 12.04 -9.09 14.91
N PHE A 49 10.91 -8.51 15.27
CA PHE A 49 10.80 -7.08 15.53
C PHE A 49 11.74 -6.63 16.66
N ARG A 50 11.79 -7.37 17.79
CA ARG A 50 12.68 -7.07 18.92
C ARG A 50 14.16 -7.20 18.57
N GLN A 51 14.50 -8.06 17.62
CA GLN A 51 15.89 -8.19 17.12
C GLN A 51 16.31 -7.03 16.22
N LEU A 52 15.34 -6.44 15.51
CA LEU A 52 15.62 -5.36 14.56
C LEU A 52 15.75 -3.99 15.23
N THR A 53 15.16 -3.79 16.41
CA THR A 53 15.17 -2.49 17.08
C THR A 53 14.94 -2.63 18.57
N ASP A 54 15.68 -1.83 19.34
CA ASP A 54 15.48 -1.65 20.80
C ASP A 54 14.43 -0.56 21.09
N LYS A 55 13.93 0.12 20.04
CA LYS A 55 12.95 1.19 20.20
C LYS A 55 11.54 0.63 20.37
N THR A 56 10.78 1.30 21.18
CA THR A 56 9.36 1.01 21.35
C THR A 56 8.59 1.55 20.15
N PHE A 57 7.81 0.69 19.51
CA PHE A 57 6.89 1.08 18.44
C PHE A 57 5.65 1.74 19.06
N SER A 58 5.24 2.88 18.55
CA SER A 58 4.10 3.66 19.03
C SER A 58 3.01 3.81 17.96
N SER A 59 1.83 4.26 18.37
CA SER A 59 0.76 4.55 17.41
C SER A 59 1.09 5.71 16.47
N GLU A 60 1.97 6.62 16.86
CA GLU A 60 2.43 7.72 16.02
C GLU A 60 3.29 7.22 14.85
N ASP A 61 3.98 6.10 15.02
CA ASP A 61 4.80 5.51 13.96
C ASP A 61 3.96 4.93 12.81
N LEU A 62 2.67 4.68 13.04
CA LEU A 62 1.75 4.17 12.00
C LEU A 62 1.60 5.14 10.83
N GLN A 63 1.78 6.44 11.02
CA GLN A 63 1.75 7.43 9.94
C GLN A 63 2.80 7.16 8.86
N TYR A 64 3.87 6.42 9.17
CA TYR A 64 4.92 6.07 8.23
C TYR A 64 4.71 4.72 7.55
N CYS A 65 3.56 4.08 7.79
CA CYS A 65 3.26 2.74 7.32
C CYS A 65 3.32 2.60 5.78
N GLY A 66 2.90 3.62 5.05
CA GLY A 66 2.98 3.66 3.59
C GLY A 66 4.37 4.07 3.08
N ILE A 67 4.95 5.11 3.68
CA ILE A 67 6.20 5.72 3.21
C ILE A 67 7.40 4.78 3.37
N LEU A 68 7.53 4.11 4.53
CA LEU A 68 8.70 3.27 4.80
C LEU A 68 8.82 2.07 3.85
N PRO A 69 7.75 1.26 3.62
CA PRO A 69 7.82 0.22 2.61
C PRO A 69 7.97 0.78 1.19
N ALA A 70 7.39 1.94 0.87
CA ALA A 70 7.58 2.58 -0.43
C ALA A 70 9.04 3.01 -0.67
N LYS A 71 9.74 3.48 0.36
CA LYS A 71 11.19 3.75 0.29
C LYS A 71 12.02 2.49 0.09
N ALA A 72 11.62 1.37 0.69
CA ALA A 72 12.31 0.09 0.54
C ALA A 72 12.02 -0.59 -0.81
N TYR A 73 10.83 -0.38 -1.36
CA TYR A 73 10.34 -1.00 -2.58
C TYR A 73 9.64 0.02 -3.47
N PRO A 74 10.37 0.98 -4.09
CA PRO A 74 9.76 2.03 -4.92
C PRO A 74 9.04 1.47 -6.16
N ASP A 75 9.47 0.32 -6.64
CA ASP A 75 8.82 -0.44 -7.71
C ASP A 75 7.44 -1.01 -7.33
N ARG A 76 7.09 -0.96 -6.05
CA ARG A 76 5.82 -1.41 -5.47
C ARG A 76 4.85 -0.29 -5.14
N ILE A 77 5.18 0.95 -5.44
CA ILE A 77 4.22 2.05 -5.42
C ILE A 77 3.24 1.82 -6.55
N ALA A 78 1.95 1.92 -6.25
CA ALA A 78 0.88 1.53 -7.16
C ALA A 78 -0.23 2.60 -7.19
N ARG A 79 -0.78 2.84 -8.36
CA ARG A 79 -1.93 3.72 -8.58
C ARG A 79 -3.13 2.91 -9.05
N ALA A 80 -4.30 3.22 -8.49
CA ALA A 80 -5.57 2.65 -8.95
C ALA A 80 -5.83 3.00 -10.41
N ARG A 81 -6.23 2.00 -11.20
CA ARG A 81 -6.54 2.17 -12.63
C ARG A 81 -7.81 3.01 -12.83
N SER A 82 -8.76 2.84 -11.93
CA SER A 82 -9.96 3.67 -11.80
C SER A 82 -10.46 3.60 -10.35
N PRO A 83 -11.24 4.58 -9.90
CA PRO A 83 -11.76 4.60 -8.53
C PRO A 83 -12.46 3.28 -8.17
N HIS A 84 -12.13 2.72 -7.02
CA HIS A 84 -12.71 1.49 -6.46
C HIS A 84 -12.62 0.22 -7.32
N SER A 85 -11.90 0.24 -8.45
CA SER A 85 -11.76 -0.94 -9.33
C SER A 85 -11.08 -2.12 -8.65
N GLY A 86 -10.18 -1.82 -7.71
CA GLY A 86 -9.29 -2.81 -7.11
C GLY A 86 -8.14 -3.25 -8.01
N GLU A 87 -8.05 -2.72 -9.23
CA GLU A 87 -6.90 -2.90 -10.12
C GLU A 87 -5.93 -1.74 -9.96
N TYR A 88 -4.66 -2.07 -9.80
CA TYR A 88 -3.57 -1.13 -9.59
C TYR A 88 -2.45 -1.36 -10.59
N VAL A 89 -1.87 -0.27 -11.07
CA VAL A 89 -0.65 -0.30 -11.88
C VAL A 89 0.50 0.12 -10.98
N LEU A 90 1.47 -0.77 -10.84
CA LEU A 90 2.70 -0.52 -10.08
C LEU A 90 3.64 0.37 -10.89
N SER A 91 4.55 1.07 -10.22
CA SER A 91 5.53 1.95 -10.87
C SER A 91 6.47 1.21 -11.85
N ASN A 92 6.63 -0.11 -11.69
CA ASN A 92 7.34 -0.97 -12.65
C ASN A 92 6.47 -1.42 -13.85
N GLY A 93 5.24 -0.91 -13.99
CA GLY A 93 4.32 -1.22 -15.08
C GLY A 93 3.48 -2.48 -14.92
N VAL A 94 3.70 -3.27 -13.87
CA VAL A 94 2.91 -4.47 -13.60
C VAL A 94 1.53 -4.10 -13.09
N THR A 95 0.48 -4.68 -13.66
CA THR A 95 -0.88 -4.57 -13.13
C THR A 95 -1.11 -5.66 -12.08
N ALA A 96 -1.61 -5.28 -10.91
CA ALA A 96 -1.98 -6.20 -9.83
C ALA A 96 -3.39 -5.85 -9.31
N LYS A 97 -4.02 -6.77 -8.56
CA LYS A 97 -5.37 -6.57 -8.04
C LYS A 97 -5.47 -6.86 -6.56
N LEU A 98 -6.31 -6.10 -5.89
CA LEU A 98 -6.83 -6.41 -4.56
C LEU A 98 -7.99 -7.40 -4.64
N ARG A 99 -8.28 -8.09 -3.55
CA ARG A 99 -9.49 -8.93 -3.44
C ARG A 99 -10.75 -8.06 -3.55
N PRO A 100 -11.88 -8.65 -3.97
CA PRO A 100 -13.12 -7.89 -4.16
C PRO A 100 -13.65 -7.17 -2.92
N ASP A 101 -13.43 -7.75 -1.75
CA ASP A 101 -13.88 -7.30 -0.43
C ASP A 101 -12.79 -6.54 0.37
N ASP A 102 -11.68 -6.18 -0.28
CA ASP A 102 -10.58 -5.47 0.37
C ASP A 102 -10.88 -3.96 0.47
N ASP A 103 -10.94 -3.43 1.69
CA ASP A 103 -11.20 -2.01 1.97
C ASP A 103 -10.13 -1.07 1.42
N MET A 104 -8.93 -1.59 1.12
CA MET A 104 -7.86 -0.80 0.53
C MET A 104 -8.17 -0.33 -0.90
N ARG A 105 -9.21 -0.87 -1.54
CA ARG A 105 -9.69 -0.46 -2.88
C ARG A 105 -10.18 0.98 -2.97
N LYS A 106 -10.47 1.61 -1.83
CA LYS A 106 -10.89 3.03 -1.77
C LYS A 106 -9.75 4.02 -1.99
N HIS A 107 -8.48 3.57 -1.84
CA HIS A 107 -7.32 4.44 -1.93
C HIS A 107 -6.82 4.52 -3.38
N GLU A 108 -6.49 5.73 -3.83
CA GLU A 108 -5.92 5.95 -5.17
C GLU A 108 -4.49 5.43 -5.28
N PHE A 109 -3.70 5.61 -4.21
CA PHE A 109 -2.30 5.18 -4.19
C PHE A 109 -2.03 4.23 -3.03
N LEU A 110 -1.22 3.23 -3.31
CA LEU A 110 -0.78 2.22 -2.34
C LEU A 110 0.72 1.96 -2.50
N CYS A 111 1.35 1.53 -1.41
CA CYS A 111 2.53 0.69 -1.50
C CYS A 111 2.07 -0.77 -1.34
N ALA A 112 2.47 -1.65 -2.26
CA ALA A 112 2.10 -3.07 -2.29
C ALA A 112 3.34 -3.97 -2.11
N PRO A 113 3.91 -4.06 -0.89
CA PRO A 113 5.17 -4.80 -0.66
C PRO A 113 5.04 -6.30 -0.91
N VAL A 114 3.84 -6.88 -0.83
CA VAL A 114 3.62 -8.30 -1.11
C VAL A 114 2.59 -8.43 -2.23
N VAL A 115 3.10 -8.81 -3.39
CA VAL A 115 2.31 -9.07 -4.60
C VAL A 115 2.71 -10.45 -5.11
N GLU A 116 1.78 -11.38 -5.16
CA GLU A 116 2.03 -12.77 -5.52
C GLU A 116 0.96 -13.31 -6.47
N GLY A 117 1.32 -14.34 -7.23
CA GLY A 117 0.43 -15.08 -8.10
C GLY A 117 1.08 -15.41 -9.43
N ALA A 118 0.85 -16.64 -9.90
CA ALA A 118 1.32 -17.15 -11.18
C ALA A 118 0.35 -16.83 -12.34
N GLY A 119 -0.75 -16.14 -12.08
CA GLY A 119 -1.75 -15.78 -13.08
C GLY A 119 -1.38 -14.55 -13.89
N ALA A 120 -2.18 -14.23 -14.91
CA ALA A 120 -1.98 -13.05 -15.76
C ALA A 120 -2.00 -11.72 -14.97
N VAL A 121 -2.72 -11.67 -13.86
CA VAL A 121 -2.80 -10.52 -12.97
C VAL A 121 -2.55 -11.01 -11.54
N PRO A 122 -1.38 -10.68 -10.94
CA PRO A 122 -1.05 -11.05 -9.57
C PRO A 122 -1.96 -10.35 -8.55
N THR A 123 -2.04 -10.95 -7.36
CA THR A 123 -2.85 -10.43 -6.25
C THR A 123 -1.96 -9.67 -5.26
N ILE A 124 -2.43 -8.53 -4.79
CA ILE A 124 -1.84 -7.77 -3.70
C ILE A 124 -2.30 -8.40 -2.38
N TYR A 125 -1.36 -8.95 -1.61
CA TYR A 125 -1.64 -9.58 -0.31
C TYR A 125 -1.35 -8.67 0.87
N LEU A 126 -0.47 -7.68 0.67
CA LEU A 126 -0.17 -6.69 1.68
C LEU A 126 -0.01 -5.34 1.01
N SER A 127 -0.65 -4.33 1.57
CA SER A 127 -0.61 -2.96 1.06
C SER A 127 -0.67 -1.94 2.20
N ALA A 128 -0.23 -0.74 1.93
CA ALA A 128 -0.38 0.40 2.81
C ALA A 128 -0.78 1.62 1.99
N GLU A 129 -1.64 2.46 2.54
CA GLU A 129 -2.06 3.71 1.92
C GLU A 129 -0.87 4.65 1.70
N LEU A 130 -0.89 5.34 0.56
CA LEU A 130 -0.06 6.48 0.26
C LEU A 130 -0.96 7.63 -0.20
N SER A 131 -0.69 8.81 0.31
CA SER A 131 -1.37 10.01 -0.16
C SER A 131 -0.56 10.70 -1.28
N LEU A 132 -1.23 11.46 -2.14
CA LEU A 132 -0.55 12.24 -3.18
C LEU A 132 0.48 13.23 -2.60
N PRO A 133 0.20 13.97 -1.50
CA PRO A 133 1.21 14.83 -0.87
C PRO A 133 2.46 14.09 -0.38
N GLU A 134 2.30 12.86 0.11
CA GLU A 134 3.44 12.02 0.51
C GLU A 134 4.28 11.60 -0.71
N LEU A 135 3.62 11.22 -1.80
CA LEU A 135 4.30 10.90 -3.05
C LEU A 135 5.06 12.11 -3.60
N GLU A 136 4.44 13.28 -3.65
CA GLU A 136 5.06 14.52 -4.10
C GLU A 136 6.29 14.89 -3.25
N ARG A 137 6.19 14.69 -1.95
CA ARG A 137 7.27 15.04 -1.01
C ARG A 137 8.43 14.06 -1.01
N HIS A 138 8.14 12.75 -1.13
CA HIS A 138 9.12 11.69 -0.88
C HIS A 138 9.59 10.96 -2.12
N PHE A 139 8.85 11.10 -3.24
CA PHE A 139 9.10 10.40 -4.52
C PHE A 139 8.83 11.33 -5.72
N PRO A 140 9.35 12.57 -5.72
CA PRO A 140 9.10 13.51 -6.81
C PRO A 140 9.57 12.97 -8.17
N GLU A 141 10.57 12.09 -8.17
CA GLU A 141 11.12 11.45 -9.37
C GLU A 141 10.14 10.48 -10.06
N LEU A 142 9.16 9.97 -9.33
CA LEU A 142 8.12 9.09 -9.89
C LEU A 142 6.96 9.87 -10.50
N ILE A 143 6.88 11.17 -10.26
CA ILE A 143 5.78 12.01 -10.73
C ILE A 143 6.20 12.70 -12.02
N GLN A 144 5.56 12.32 -13.11
CA GLN A 144 5.75 12.98 -14.40
C GLN A 144 4.65 14.03 -14.59
N GLU A 145 5.05 15.28 -14.85
CA GLU A 145 4.13 16.31 -15.28
C GLU A 145 3.99 16.28 -16.80
N LYS A 146 2.78 16.06 -17.29
CA LYS A 146 2.46 16.14 -18.72
C LYS A 146 1.47 17.27 -18.95
N THR A 147 1.82 18.16 -19.87
CA THR A 147 0.87 19.15 -20.37
C THR A 147 0.02 18.50 -21.46
N VAL A 148 -1.29 18.45 -21.23
CA VAL A 148 -2.27 17.91 -22.18
C VAL A 148 -3.13 19.07 -22.67
N ALA A 149 -3.18 19.26 -23.97
CA ALA A 149 -4.04 20.23 -24.63
C ALA A 149 -5.22 19.50 -25.28
N ILE A 150 -6.43 19.82 -24.87
CA ILE A 150 -7.66 19.23 -25.41
C ILE A 150 -8.51 20.34 -26.02
N TRP A 151 -8.89 20.16 -27.26
CA TRP A 151 -9.83 21.05 -27.93
C TRP A 151 -11.25 20.79 -27.43
N ASN A 152 -11.90 21.82 -26.89
CA ASN A 152 -13.29 21.74 -26.49
C ASN A 152 -14.17 22.26 -27.64
N ASN A 153 -14.91 21.37 -28.28
CA ASN A 153 -15.78 21.71 -29.41
C ASN A 153 -16.99 22.56 -29.02
N GLU A 154 -17.44 22.49 -27.78
CA GLU A 154 -18.62 23.25 -27.32
C GLU A 154 -18.28 24.72 -27.09
N THR A 155 -17.10 24.99 -26.54
CA THR A 155 -16.64 26.35 -26.21
C THR A 155 -15.73 26.93 -27.29
N ASN A 156 -15.37 26.12 -28.31
CA ASN A 156 -14.42 26.47 -29.37
C ASN A 156 -13.09 27.00 -28.82
N ALA A 157 -12.60 26.38 -27.72
CA ALA A 157 -11.42 26.79 -27.00
C ALA A 157 -10.45 25.64 -26.76
N LEU A 158 -9.16 25.96 -26.70
CA LEU A 158 -8.12 25.02 -26.30
C LEU A 158 -7.96 25.03 -24.78
N ASN A 159 -8.33 23.93 -24.14
CA ASN A 159 -8.11 23.73 -22.72
C ASN A 159 -6.74 23.07 -22.52
N VAL A 160 -5.89 23.71 -21.72
CA VAL A 160 -4.55 23.20 -21.40
C VAL A 160 -4.55 22.79 -19.93
N PHE A 161 -4.28 21.52 -19.68
CA PHE A 161 -4.21 20.95 -18.36
C PHE A 161 -2.80 20.44 -18.07
N ARG A 162 -2.34 20.61 -16.84
CA ARG A 162 -1.18 19.87 -16.33
C ARG A 162 -1.69 18.61 -15.64
N GLU A 163 -1.31 17.48 -16.15
CA GLU A 163 -1.63 16.19 -15.59
C GLU A 163 -0.38 15.63 -14.92
N LYS A 164 -0.50 15.25 -13.64
CA LYS A 164 0.55 14.52 -12.94
C LYS A 164 0.28 13.03 -13.08
N ARG A 165 1.27 12.28 -13.54
CA ARG A 165 1.22 10.82 -13.70
C ARG A 165 2.30 10.18 -12.83
N LEU A 166 1.94 9.04 -12.27
CA LEU A 166 2.88 8.12 -11.62
C LEU A 166 3.38 7.14 -12.66
#